data_a848401355c118e43c3cc262298e6d20
#
_entry.id   a848401355c118e43c3cc262298e6d20
#
_cell.length_a   1.000
_cell.length_b   1.000
_cell.length_c   1.000
_cell.angle_alpha   90.00
_cell.angle_beta   90.00
_cell.angle_gamma   90.00
#
_symmetry.space_group_name_H-M   'P 1'
#
loop_
_entity.id
_entity.type
_entity.pdbx_description
1 polymer ?
#
loop_
_entity_poly.entity_id
_entity_poly.type
_entity_poly.pdbx_seq_one_letter_code
_entity_poly.pdbx_strand_id
1 'polypeptide(L)'
;MINQQAHEKMIKARSKLMKGQLGMASMLLHLDLVEVSADQCSTMATDGKRIIYNPQFVLDIEEIEVQSVLVHEALHVVWEHPLRRGKRHHKVWNIACDYAINGFLIYDLGFELPEGGLWDRNYMGMSSEVIYRELITNEEALQDAIDTMNEGNEESNEGSGESGEESGEGESDQESGGESPDTGDQESEDSAPVGKPEQSMTGKYFSSPDEKTGEKVGDIDLDSIPMPSGEVWDAQDDEGKPLSESEITELQQEIQRAVSLADKLEKAMSCDGTSSMGGRMDTLKEVKVDWKDQLNDFL
;
A
#
# COMPACT_ATOMS: atom_id res chain seq x y z
N MET A 1 -6.70 5.62 -20.29
CA MET A 1 -5.26 5.55 -20.67
C MET A 1 -4.49 5.72 -19.37
N ILE A 2 -3.49 4.89 -19.11
CA ILE A 2 -2.64 4.97 -17.91
C ILE A 2 -1.85 6.28 -17.93
N ASN A 3 -1.72 6.91 -16.77
CA ASN A 3 -0.80 8.03 -16.57
C ASN A 3 0.65 7.52 -16.58
N GLN A 4 1.34 7.74 -17.67
CA GLN A 4 2.70 7.21 -17.90
C GLN A 4 3.68 7.67 -16.81
N GLN A 5 3.60 8.92 -16.37
CA GLN A 5 4.53 9.48 -15.38
C GLN A 5 4.32 8.85 -13.98
N ALA A 6 3.07 8.70 -13.55
CA ALA A 6 2.75 8.03 -12.30
C ALA A 6 3.18 6.56 -12.33
N HIS A 7 2.89 5.85 -13.42
CA HIS A 7 3.29 4.46 -13.59
C HIS A 7 4.82 4.29 -13.54
N GLU A 8 5.58 5.12 -14.26
CA GLU A 8 7.05 5.11 -14.23
C GLU A 8 7.59 5.39 -12.81
N LYS A 9 6.97 6.31 -12.07
CA LYS A 9 7.33 6.61 -10.68
C LYS A 9 7.11 5.39 -9.78
N MET A 10 6.00 4.67 -9.93
CA MET A 10 5.71 3.42 -9.22
C MET A 10 6.75 2.32 -9.51
N ILE A 11 7.05 2.07 -10.79
CA ILE A 11 8.08 1.10 -11.20
C ILE A 11 9.46 1.46 -10.64
N LYS A 12 9.82 2.74 -10.69
CA LYS A 12 11.09 3.23 -10.15
C LYS A 12 11.19 3.05 -8.64
N ALA A 13 10.11 3.34 -7.90
CA ALA A 13 10.05 3.12 -6.46
C ALA A 13 10.21 1.63 -6.09
N ARG A 14 9.49 0.71 -6.78
CA ARG A 14 9.68 -0.75 -6.64
C ARG A 14 11.13 -1.17 -6.89
N SER A 15 11.74 -0.64 -7.94
CA SER A 15 13.13 -0.98 -8.31
C SER A 15 14.15 -0.51 -7.27
N LYS A 16 13.90 0.62 -6.62
CA LYS A 16 14.78 1.12 -5.55
C LYS A 16 14.70 0.24 -4.29
N LEU A 17 13.52 -0.26 -3.95
CA LEU A 17 13.33 -1.17 -2.83
C LEU A 17 14.14 -2.46 -2.96
N MET A 18 14.45 -2.92 -4.18
CA MET A 18 15.30 -4.10 -4.39
C MET A 18 16.72 -3.96 -3.82
N LYS A 19 17.20 -2.74 -3.60
CA LYS A 19 18.56 -2.52 -3.08
C LYS A 19 18.67 -2.61 -1.56
N GLY A 20 17.58 -2.35 -0.84
CA GLY A 20 17.60 -2.29 0.63
C GLY A 20 16.54 -3.16 1.31
N GLN A 21 15.50 -3.50 0.59
CA GLN A 21 14.31 -4.18 1.10
C GLN A 21 13.90 -5.31 0.14
N LEU A 22 14.84 -6.22 -0.18
CA LEU A 22 14.65 -7.22 -1.23
C LEU A 22 13.42 -8.12 -0.99
N GLY A 23 13.15 -8.49 0.25
CA GLY A 23 11.97 -9.28 0.63
C GLY A 23 10.68 -8.56 0.27
N MET A 24 10.54 -7.30 0.69
CA MET A 24 9.35 -6.48 0.38
C MET A 24 9.24 -6.17 -1.11
N ALA A 25 10.36 -5.87 -1.77
CA ALA A 25 10.38 -5.68 -3.22
C ALA A 25 9.93 -6.94 -3.97
N SER A 26 10.35 -8.12 -3.52
CA SER A 26 9.89 -9.40 -4.08
C SER A 26 8.38 -9.59 -3.91
N MET A 27 7.82 -9.25 -2.75
CA MET A 27 6.36 -9.28 -2.53
C MET A 27 5.65 -8.34 -3.49
N LEU A 28 6.12 -7.10 -3.61
CA LEU A 28 5.54 -6.10 -4.51
C LEU A 28 5.54 -6.53 -5.99
N LEU A 29 6.50 -7.34 -6.43
CA LEU A 29 6.54 -7.87 -7.81
C LEU A 29 5.45 -8.92 -8.09
N HIS A 30 4.80 -9.48 -7.07
CA HIS A 30 3.68 -10.39 -7.22
C HIS A 30 2.32 -9.65 -7.29
N LEU A 31 2.31 -8.34 -7.04
CA LEU A 31 1.10 -7.53 -7.03
C LEU A 31 0.99 -6.72 -8.32
N ASP A 32 -0.14 -6.83 -9.00
CA ASP A 32 -0.42 -6.05 -10.20
C ASP A 32 -0.67 -4.58 -9.84
N LEU A 33 -0.20 -3.65 -10.68
CA LEU A 33 -0.46 -2.21 -10.54
C LEU A 33 -1.72 -1.85 -11.30
N VAL A 34 -2.72 -1.31 -10.61
CA VAL A 34 -4.00 -0.91 -11.21
C VAL A 34 -4.25 0.57 -10.96
N GLU A 35 -4.28 1.36 -12.02
CA GLU A 35 -4.62 2.77 -11.96
C GLU A 35 -6.14 2.95 -11.92
N VAL A 36 -6.61 3.77 -10.98
CA VAL A 36 -8.02 4.12 -10.82
C VAL A 36 -8.19 5.64 -10.70
N SER A 37 -9.43 6.11 -10.80
CA SER A 37 -9.76 7.51 -10.60
C SER A 37 -9.89 7.85 -9.10
N ALA A 38 -9.76 9.13 -8.76
CA ALA A 38 -9.82 9.64 -7.39
C ALA A 38 -11.15 9.35 -6.67
N ASP A 39 -12.24 9.16 -7.41
CA ASP A 39 -13.55 8.78 -6.87
C ASP A 39 -13.62 7.30 -6.46
N GLN A 40 -12.71 6.46 -6.95
CA GLN A 40 -12.61 5.05 -6.60
C GLN A 40 -11.61 4.80 -5.47
N CYS A 41 -10.46 5.47 -5.51
CA CYS A 41 -9.44 5.45 -4.47
C CYS A 41 -8.73 6.81 -4.49
N SER A 42 -8.71 7.50 -3.35
CA SER A 42 -8.09 8.83 -3.27
C SER A 42 -6.56 8.76 -3.24
N THR A 43 -6.00 7.70 -2.70
CA THR A 43 -4.57 7.49 -2.46
C THR A 43 -4.06 6.19 -3.09
N MET A 44 -3.87 5.18 -2.28
CA MET A 44 -3.45 3.83 -2.67
C MET A 44 -4.20 2.78 -1.84
N ALA A 45 -4.42 1.59 -2.39
CA ALA A 45 -5.12 0.51 -1.73
C ALA A 45 -4.59 -0.86 -2.18
N THR A 46 -4.91 -1.91 -1.41
CA THR A 46 -4.70 -3.29 -1.84
C THR A 46 -5.90 -4.17 -1.54
N ASP A 47 -6.14 -5.14 -2.41
CA ASP A 47 -7.12 -6.22 -2.25
C ASP A 47 -6.47 -7.61 -2.06
N GLY A 48 -5.16 -7.63 -1.83
CA GLY A 48 -4.37 -8.85 -1.68
C GLY A 48 -3.77 -9.40 -2.97
N LYS A 49 -4.20 -8.93 -4.14
CA LYS A 49 -3.67 -9.30 -5.47
C LYS A 49 -3.05 -8.12 -6.19
N ARG A 50 -3.56 -6.92 -5.93
CA ARG A 50 -3.27 -5.71 -6.67
C ARG A 50 -2.87 -4.58 -5.74
N ILE A 51 -2.05 -3.69 -6.25
CA ILE A 51 -1.87 -2.33 -5.73
C ILE A 51 -2.71 -1.42 -6.60
N ILE A 52 -3.75 -0.86 -6.04
CA ILE A 52 -4.69 0.06 -6.67
C ILE A 52 -4.25 1.46 -6.31
N TYR A 53 -4.09 2.35 -7.28
CA TYR A 53 -3.54 3.68 -6.98
C TYR A 53 -4.20 4.80 -7.79
N ASN A 54 -4.31 5.96 -7.16
CA ASN A 54 -4.64 7.21 -7.81
C ASN A 54 -3.35 7.82 -8.43
N PRO A 55 -3.30 8.07 -9.74
CA PRO A 55 -2.09 8.61 -10.37
C PRO A 55 -1.72 10.01 -9.87
N GLN A 56 -2.69 10.85 -9.52
CA GLN A 56 -2.41 12.18 -9.01
C GLN A 56 -1.73 12.11 -7.64
N PHE A 57 -2.23 11.29 -6.73
CA PHE A 57 -1.58 11.04 -5.43
C PHE A 57 -0.13 10.61 -5.60
N VAL A 58 0.14 9.65 -6.50
CA VAL A 58 1.52 9.19 -6.77
C VAL A 58 2.41 10.32 -7.31
N LEU A 59 1.87 11.25 -8.08
CA LEU A 59 2.64 12.38 -8.61
C LEU A 59 2.92 13.44 -7.55
N ASP A 60 2.01 13.66 -6.63
CA ASP A 60 2.06 14.73 -5.63
C ASP A 60 3.04 14.44 -4.49
N ILE A 61 3.23 13.19 -4.09
CA ILE A 61 4.15 12.81 -3.01
C ILE A 61 5.58 12.56 -3.53
N GLU A 62 6.58 12.63 -2.66
CA GLU A 62 7.98 12.37 -3.01
C GLU A 62 8.22 10.88 -3.34
N GLU A 63 9.28 10.57 -4.07
CA GLU A 63 9.59 9.18 -4.45
C GLU A 63 9.87 8.27 -3.24
N ILE A 64 10.43 8.82 -2.16
CA ILE A 64 10.68 8.07 -0.93
C ILE A 64 9.35 7.73 -0.21
N GLU A 65 8.38 8.63 -0.26
CA GLU A 65 7.05 8.39 0.27
C GLU A 65 6.31 7.33 -0.54
N VAL A 66 6.44 7.34 -1.88
CA VAL A 66 5.90 6.25 -2.72
C VAL A 66 6.48 4.90 -2.30
N GLN A 67 7.77 4.82 -1.96
CA GLN A 67 8.36 3.57 -1.44
C GLN A 67 7.76 3.16 -0.10
N SER A 68 7.56 4.12 0.82
CA SER A 68 6.93 3.88 2.12
C SER A 68 5.50 3.35 1.97
N VAL A 69 4.69 4.02 1.15
CA VAL A 69 3.30 3.60 0.88
C VAL A 69 3.26 2.23 0.19
N LEU A 70 4.13 1.95 -0.78
CA LEU A 70 4.21 0.63 -1.41
C LEU A 70 4.54 -0.50 -0.42
N VAL A 71 5.44 -0.24 0.51
CA VAL A 71 5.78 -1.22 1.56
C VAL A 71 4.62 -1.39 2.53
N HIS A 72 3.92 -0.32 2.88
CA HIS A 72 2.70 -0.36 3.68
C HIS A 72 1.63 -1.26 3.04
N GLU A 73 1.32 -1.05 1.76
CA GLU A 73 0.35 -1.90 1.04
C GLU A 73 0.80 -3.36 0.96
N ALA A 74 2.11 -3.60 0.75
CA ALA A 74 2.64 -4.96 0.76
C ALA A 74 2.50 -5.63 2.14
N LEU A 75 2.62 -4.88 3.24
CA LEU A 75 2.40 -5.41 4.59
C LEU A 75 0.94 -5.81 4.82
N HIS A 76 -0.03 -5.07 4.28
CA HIS A 76 -1.42 -5.52 4.32
C HIS A 76 -1.60 -6.89 3.66
N VAL A 77 -0.93 -7.13 2.54
CA VAL A 77 -0.97 -8.44 1.87
C VAL A 77 -0.25 -9.51 2.68
N VAL A 78 0.96 -9.24 3.17
CA VAL A 78 1.74 -10.18 3.98
C VAL A 78 1.01 -10.62 5.24
N TRP A 79 0.26 -9.71 5.86
CA TRP A 79 -0.56 -9.98 7.05
C TRP A 79 -1.99 -10.43 6.73
N GLU A 80 -2.29 -10.66 5.44
CA GLU A 80 -3.56 -11.18 4.95
C GLU A 80 -4.78 -10.31 5.37
N HIS A 81 -4.60 -9.00 5.59
CA HIS A 81 -5.68 -8.10 6.02
C HIS A 81 -6.90 -8.12 5.09
N PRO A 82 -6.75 -8.17 3.73
CA PRO A 82 -7.88 -8.29 2.82
C PRO A 82 -8.75 -9.55 3.01
N LEU A 83 -8.21 -10.58 3.67
CA LEU A 83 -8.86 -11.87 3.89
C LEU A 83 -9.37 -12.06 5.31
N ARG A 84 -8.97 -11.17 6.24
CA ARG A 84 -9.20 -11.33 7.68
C ARG A 84 -10.30 -10.42 8.24
N ARG A 85 -10.84 -9.48 7.48
CA ARG A 85 -11.85 -8.54 7.97
C ARG A 85 -13.09 -9.25 8.54
N GLY A 86 -13.59 -10.24 7.86
CA GLY A 86 -14.81 -10.94 8.25
C GLY A 86 -16.01 -9.98 8.27
N LYS A 87 -16.72 -9.91 9.41
CA LYS A 87 -17.89 -9.04 9.59
C LYS A 87 -17.57 -7.69 10.22
N ARG A 88 -16.29 -7.37 10.42
CA ARG A 88 -15.87 -6.10 11.04
C ARG A 88 -16.21 -4.92 10.14
N HIS A 89 -16.54 -3.80 10.76
CA HIS A 89 -16.81 -2.57 10.03
C HIS A 89 -15.57 -2.15 9.24
N HIS A 90 -15.74 -1.94 7.93
CA HIS A 90 -14.63 -1.76 6.98
C HIS A 90 -13.68 -0.62 7.40
N LYS A 91 -14.22 0.57 7.70
CA LYS A 91 -13.39 1.75 8.03
C LYS A 91 -12.62 1.55 9.34
N VAL A 92 -13.25 1.01 10.38
CA VAL A 92 -12.56 0.73 11.65
C VAL A 92 -11.54 -0.39 11.49
N TRP A 93 -11.80 -1.36 10.60
CA TRP A 93 -10.83 -2.40 10.27
C TRP A 93 -9.60 -1.82 9.59
N ASN A 94 -9.75 -0.89 8.64
CA ASN A 94 -8.65 -0.17 8.00
C ASN A 94 -7.79 0.57 9.06
N ILE A 95 -8.42 1.38 9.91
CA ILE A 95 -7.74 2.07 11.01
C ILE A 95 -6.94 1.10 11.89
N ALA A 96 -7.53 -0.03 12.28
CA ALA A 96 -6.87 -1.04 13.10
C ALA A 96 -5.68 -1.70 12.40
N CYS A 97 -5.80 -1.96 11.09
CA CYS A 97 -4.73 -2.52 10.28
C CYS A 97 -3.56 -1.53 10.14
N ASP A 98 -3.85 -0.25 9.93
CA ASP A 98 -2.84 0.80 9.81
C ASP A 98 -2.06 0.98 11.11
N TYR A 99 -2.72 1.03 12.25
CA TYR A 99 -2.01 1.06 13.53
C TYR A 99 -1.08 -0.13 13.73
N ALA A 100 -1.50 -1.33 13.32
CA ALA A 100 -0.66 -2.52 13.42
C ALA A 100 0.56 -2.44 12.49
N ILE A 101 0.38 -1.99 11.24
CA ILE A 101 1.44 -1.90 10.22
C ILE A 101 2.40 -0.76 10.51
N ASN A 102 1.89 0.43 10.83
CA ASN A 102 2.70 1.64 10.88
C ASN A 102 3.75 1.59 11.99
N GLY A 103 3.44 0.95 13.12
CA GLY A 103 4.43 0.68 14.15
C GLY A 103 5.62 -0.15 13.63
N PHE A 104 5.35 -1.21 12.87
CA PHE A 104 6.36 -2.04 12.25
C PHE A 104 7.13 -1.29 11.14
N LEU A 105 6.43 -0.53 10.32
CA LEU A 105 7.03 0.27 9.24
C LEU A 105 8.07 1.26 9.77
N ILE A 106 7.76 1.97 10.86
CA ILE A 106 8.66 2.96 11.48
C ILE A 106 9.82 2.29 12.20
N TYR A 107 9.54 1.37 13.14
CA TYR A 107 10.57 0.89 14.08
C TYR A 107 11.40 -0.25 13.54
N ASP A 108 10.82 -1.12 12.74
CA ASP A 108 11.49 -2.30 12.21
C ASP A 108 12.07 -2.07 10.81
N LEU A 109 11.37 -1.34 9.96
CA LEU A 109 11.80 -1.09 8.59
C LEU A 109 12.48 0.27 8.40
N GLY A 110 12.26 1.23 9.33
CA GLY A 110 12.89 2.55 9.30
C GLY A 110 12.33 3.48 8.21
N PHE A 111 11.07 3.29 7.83
CA PHE A 111 10.37 4.20 6.94
C PHE A 111 9.70 5.33 7.74
N GLU A 112 9.46 6.43 7.08
CA GLU A 112 8.66 7.53 7.57
C GLU A 112 7.22 7.37 7.06
N LEU A 113 6.24 7.74 7.88
CA LEU A 113 4.85 7.78 7.45
C LEU A 113 4.57 9.07 6.69
N PRO A 114 3.69 9.02 5.69
CA PRO A 114 3.10 10.24 5.16
C PRO A 114 2.30 10.96 6.23
N GLU A 115 2.05 12.23 6.02
CA GLU A 115 1.26 13.08 6.89
C GLU A 115 -0.13 12.50 7.13
N GLY A 116 -0.62 12.55 8.37
CA GLY A 116 -1.87 11.90 8.77
C GLY A 116 -1.79 10.38 8.96
N GLY A 117 -0.61 9.78 8.82
CA GLY A 117 -0.40 8.35 9.05
C GLY A 117 -0.66 7.96 10.51
N LEU A 118 -1.58 7.03 10.73
CA LEU A 118 -2.00 6.56 12.04
C LEU A 118 -0.88 5.82 12.76
N TRP A 119 -0.45 6.34 13.90
CA TRP A 119 0.52 5.67 14.75
C TRP A 119 0.30 5.96 16.23
N ASP A 120 0.28 4.92 17.05
CA ASP A 120 0.29 5.00 18.50
C ASP A 120 1.16 3.88 19.10
N ARG A 121 2.06 4.27 20.01
CA ARG A 121 2.96 3.34 20.70
C ARG A 121 2.20 2.27 21.49
N ASN A 122 1.00 2.56 21.96
CA ASN A 122 0.18 1.63 22.72
C ASN A 122 -0.23 0.40 21.88
N TYR A 123 -0.33 0.53 20.57
CA TYR A 123 -0.72 -0.54 19.65
C TYR A 123 0.45 -1.37 19.13
N MET A 124 1.70 -1.04 19.52
CA MET A 124 2.87 -1.77 19.05
C MET A 124 2.80 -3.27 19.40
N GLY A 125 2.95 -4.12 18.40
CA GLY A 125 2.94 -5.58 18.54
C GLY A 125 1.57 -6.19 18.83
N MET A 126 0.49 -5.40 18.73
CA MET A 126 -0.87 -5.92 18.78
C MET A 126 -1.32 -6.37 17.39
N SER A 127 -2.20 -7.38 17.33
CA SER A 127 -2.86 -7.76 16.08
C SER A 127 -3.97 -6.77 15.74
N SER A 128 -4.29 -6.66 14.43
CA SER A 128 -5.36 -5.79 13.96
C SER A 128 -6.72 -6.10 14.62
N GLU A 129 -6.97 -7.38 14.97
CA GLU A 129 -8.20 -7.77 15.66
C GLU A 129 -8.28 -7.22 17.09
N VAL A 130 -7.16 -7.19 17.81
CA VAL A 130 -7.09 -6.63 19.17
C VAL A 130 -7.29 -5.13 19.12
N ILE A 131 -6.62 -4.45 18.19
CA ILE A 131 -6.78 -3.00 17.99
C ILE A 131 -8.21 -2.67 17.58
N TYR A 132 -8.78 -3.42 16.63
CA TYR A 132 -10.18 -3.25 16.24
C TYR A 132 -11.14 -3.32 17.43
N ARG A 133 -10.97 -4.31 18.30
CA ARG A 133 -11.80 -4.48 19.49
C ARG A 133 -11.66 -3.29 20.45
N GLU A 134 -10.45 -2.77 20.63
CA GLU A 134 -10.22 -1.55 21.39
C GLU A 134 -11.01 -0.38 20.79
N LEU A 135 -10.87 -0.13 19.51
CA LEU A 135 -11.51 0.98 18.80
C LEU A 135 -13.05 0.93 18.86
N ILE A 136 -13.66 -0.26 18.73
CA ILE A 136 -15.13 -0.38 18.79
C ILE A 136 -15.71 -0.34 20.22
N THR A 137 -14.86 -0.47 21.24
CA THR A 137 -15.30 -0.46 22.66
C THR A 137 -14.88 0.81 23.39
N ASN A 138 -14.00 1.60 22.81
CA ASN A 138 -13.45 2.83 23.40
C ASN A 138 -13.66 4.01 22.44
N GLU A 139 -14.71 4.80 22.71
CA GLU A 139 -15.08 5.97 21.87
C GLU A 139 -13.94 7.01 21.79
N GLU A 140 -13.20 7.24 22.90
CA GLU A 140 -12.08 8.18 22.94
C GLU A 140 -10.94 7.74 22.01
N ALA A 141 -10.56 6.46 22.05
CA ALA A 141 -9.53 5.94 21.15
C ALA A 141 -9.92 6.02 19.65
N LEU A 142 -11.19 5.79 19.34
CA LEU A 142 -11.69 5.93 17.99
C LEU A 142 -11.73 7.40 17.54
N GLN A 143 -12.13 8.32 18.44
CA GLN A 143 -12.14 9.75 18.16
C GLN A 143 -10.71 10.29 17.93
N ASP A 144 -9.74 9.89 18.74
CA ASP A 144 -8.33 10.26 18.59
C ASP A 144 -7.78 9.83 17.22
N ALA A 145 -8.16 8.64 16.75
CA ALA A 145 -7.79 8.17 15.42
C ALA A 145 -8.40 9.04 14.31
N ILE A 146 -9.67 9.39 14.44
CA ILE A 146 -10.38 10.26 13.48
C ILE A 146 -9.76 11.66 13.45
N ASP A 147 -9.43 12.22 14.61
CA ASP A 147 -8.82 13.54 14.71
C ASP A 147 -7.44 13.56 14.03
N THR A 148 -6.61 12.53 14.25
CA THR A 148 -5.31 12.38 13.58
C THR A 148 -5.45 12.34 12.06
N MET A 149 -6.42 11.58 11.52
CA MET A 149 -6.65 11.52 10.07
C MET A 149 -7.13 12.86 9.49
N ASN A 150 -7.94 13.61 10.24
CA ASN A 150 -8.44 14.93 9.79
C ASN A 150 -7.32 15.97 9.77
N GLU A 151 -6.43 16.00 10.75
CA GLU A 151 -5.28 16.91 10.79
C GLU A 151 -4.40 16.73 9.55
N GLY A 152 -4.06 15.50 9.17
CA GLY A 152 -3.29 15.23 7.95
C GLY A 152 -3.98 15.64 6.65
N ASN A 153 -5.31 15.63 6.61
CA ASN A 153 -6.08 16.07 5.43
C ASN A 153 -6.17 17.60 5.30
N GLU A 154 -6.12 18.35 6.40
CA GLU A 154 -6.17 19.82 6.37
C GLU A 154 -4.83 20.40 5.87
N GLU A 155 -3.71 19.88 6.30
CA GLU A 155 -2.38 20.36 5.89
C GLU A 155 -2.08 20.05 4.41
N SER A 156 -2.53 18.91 3.87
CA SER A 156 -2.38 18.58 2.45
C SER A 156 -3.20 19.50 1.51
N ASN A 157 -4.23 20.16 2.01
CA ASN A 157 -5.08 21.06 1.21
C ASN A 157 -4.60 22.53 1.19
N GLU A 158 -3.76 22.96 2.14
CA GLU A 158 -3.20 24.32 2.16
C GLU A 158 -1.97 24.49 1.23
N GLY A 159 -1.33 23.41 0.79
CA GLY A 159 -0.15 23.42 -0.07
C GLY A 159 -0.40 23.71 -1.56
N SER A 160 -1.63 23.74 -2.04
CA SER A 160 -1.97 23.85 -3.47
C SER A 160 -2.46 25.22 -3.94
N GLY A 161 -2.28 26.28 -3.15
CA GLY A 161 -2.83 27.59 -3.46
C GLY A 161 -1.84 28.75 -3.33
N GLU A 162 -0.78 28.84 -4.15
CA GLU A 162 -0.21 30.13 -4.56
C GLU A 162 0.87 29.95 -5.64
N SER A 163 0.50 30.04 -6.92
CA SER A 163 1.43 30.40 -7.97
C SER A 163 0.91 31.66 -8.67
N GLY A 164 1.44 32.79 -8.21
CA GLY A 164 1.24 34.11 -8.81
C GLY A 164 1.77 34.15 -10.24
N GLU A 165 0.97 34.78 -11.08
CA GLU A 165 1.34 35.21 -12.43
C GLU A 165 2.52 36.19 -12.38
N GLU A 166 3.60 35.90 -13.10
CA GLU A 166 4.50 36.93 -13.56
C GLU A 166 4.84 36.70 -15.05
N SER A 167 4.32 37.63 -15.84
CA SER A 167 4.53 37.77 -17.26
C SER A 167 5.95 38.35 -17.52
N GLY A 168 6.70 37.71 -18.42
CA GLY A 168 7.98 38.23 -18.95
C GLY A 168 8.21 37.77 -20.36
N GLU A 169 8.01 38.68 -21.32
CA GLU A 169 8.34 38.56 -22.74
C GLU A 169 9.86 38.52 -22.98
N GLY A 170 10.35 37.82 -24.01
CA GLY A 170 11.73 37.96 -24.47
C GLY A 170 12.16 36.92 -25.49
N GLU A 171 11.88 37.17 -26.75
CA GLU A 171 12.59 36.97 -28.06
C GLU A 171 13.69 35.89 -28.19
N SER A 172 13.45 35.02 -29.17
CA SER A 172 14.21 34.59 -30.37
C SER A 172 15.74 34.54 -30.35
N ASP A 173 16.34 33.45 -30.83
CA ASP A 173 17.08 33.27 -32.10
C ASP A 173 17.70 31.85 -32.19
N GLN A 174 17.37 31.19 -33.22
CA GLN A 174 18.01 30.54 -34.39
C GLN A 174 19.35 29.78 -34.21
N GLU A 175 19.29 28.56 -34.79
CA GLU A 175 20.21 27.86 -35.72
C GLU A 175 21.48 27.22 -35.13
N SER A 176 21.77 25.99 -35.37
CA SER A 176 22.17 25.17 -36.50
C SER A 176 22.86 23.91 -36.00
N GLY A 177 22.53 22.75 -36.51
CA GLY A 177 23.22 22.02 -37.56
C GLY A 177 24.46 21.27 -37.13
N GLY A 178 24.48 19.91 -37.23
CA GLY A 178 25.71 19.14 -37.14
C GLY A 178 25.48 17.63 -37.04
N GLU A 179 25.57 16.99 -38.13
CA GLU A 179 25.70 15.62 -38.58
C GLU A 179 26.24 14.58 -37.59
N SER A 180 25.71 13.36 -37.76
CA SER A 180 26.24 12.07 -37.29
C SER A 180 27.59 11.70 -37.95
N PRO A 181 28.33 10.72 -37.41
CA PRO A 181 28.37 9.45 -38.10
C PRO A 181 28.31 8.20 -37.18
N ASP A 182 27.54 7.28 -37.67
CA ASP A 182 27.61 5.84 -37.78
C ASP A 182 28.97 5.18 -37.40
N THR A 183 28.90 4.17 -36.53
CA THR A 183 29.61 2.89 -36.61
C THR A 183 29.21 1.92 -35.50
N GLY A 184 28.61 0.79 -35.85
CA GLY A 184 29.20 -0.54 -35.67
C GLY A 184 28.73 -1.36 -34.49
N ASP A 185 27.84 -2.28 -34.79
CA ASP A 185 27.60 -3.61 -34.22
C ASP A 185 28.44 -4.07 -33.00
N GLN A 186 27.74 -4.53 -31.98
CA GLN A 186 27.91 -5.92 -31.48
C GLN A 186 26.75 -6.31 -30.55
N GLU A 187 26.04 -7.34 -31.00
CA GLU A 187 25.03 -8.09 -30.26
C GLU A 187 25.68 -8.77 -29.05
N SER A 188 25.06 -8.67 -27.90
CA SER A 188 25.09 -9.70 -26.85
C SER A 188 23.68 -9.83 -26.27
N GLU A 189 22.97 -10.81 -26.78
CA GLU A 189 21.76 -11.35 -26.20
C GLU A 189 22.07 -11.93 -24.83
N ASP A 190 21.53 -11.35 -23.79
CA ASP A 190 21.24 -12.06 -22.55
C ASP A 190 19.87 -11.58 -22.06
N SER A 191 18.85 -12.26 -22.60
CA SER A 191 17.44 -12.00 -22.34
C SER A 191 17.07 -12.62 -21.02
N ALA A 192 17.01 -11.80 -19.96
CA ALA A 192 16.16 -12.10 -18.83
C ALA A 192 14.69 -12.19 -19.31
N PRO A 193 13.87 -13.08 -18.76
CA PRO A 193 12.49 -13.20 -19.19
C PRO A 193 11.74 -11.91 -18.91
N VAL A 194 11.46 -11.19 -19.97
CA VAL A 194 10.56 -10.04 -19.97
C VAL A 194 9.20 -10.56 -19.53
N GLY A 195 8.74 -10.11 -18.36
CA GLY A 195 7.37 -10.33 -17.91
C GLY A 195 6.41 -9.91 -19.01
N LYS A 196 5.29 -10.60 -19.11
CA LYS A 196 4.21 -10.28 -20.06
C LYS A 196 3.92 -8.79 -19.98
N PRO A 197 3.64 -8.10 -21.09
CA PRO A 197 3.23 -6.70 -21.05
C PRO A 197 1.99 -6.61 -20.16
N GLU A 198 2.10 -5.82 -19.09
CA GLU A 198 1.00 -5.53 -18.18
C GLU A 198 -0.16 -4.99 -19.00
N GLN A 199 -1.26 -5.74 -19.04
CA GLN A 199 -2.50 -5.26 -19.64
C GLN A 199 -3.04 -4.21 -18.68
N SER A 200 -3.06 -2.97 -19.12
CA SER A 200 -3.71 -1.85 -18.46
C SER A 200 -5.18 -2.18 -18.18
N MET A 201 -5.47 -2.63 -16.98
CA MET A 201 -6.85 -2.70 -16.49
C MET A 201 -7.25 -1.29 -16.04
N THR A 202 -8.06 -0.63 -16.84
CA THR A 202 -8.75 0.58 -16.38
C THR A 202 -9.88 0.14 -15.47
N GLY A 203 -9.76 0.53 -14.18
CA GLY A 203 -10.57 0.05 -13.07
C GLY A 203 -12.05 0.44 -13.11
N LYS A 204 -12.79 -0.12 -14.05
CA LYS A 204 -14.23 0.09 -14.17
C LYS A 204 -15.06 -0.75 -13.17
N TYR A 205 -14.43 -1.64 -12.42
CA TYR A 205 -15.09 -2.67 -11.63
C TYR A 205 -14.66 -2.74 -10.16
N PHE A 206 -13.69 -1.91 -9.74
CA PHE A 206 -13.20 -1.92 -8.37
C PHE A 206 -13.90 -0.84 -7.56
N SER A 207 -14.51 -1.21 -6.47
CA SER A 207 -15.08 -0.28 -5.51
C SER A 207 -14.65 -0.68 -4.10
N SER A 208 -14.30 0.33 -3.31
CA SER A 208 -14.26 0.19 -1.87
C SER A 208 -15.61 -0.34 -1.37
N PRO A 209 -15.65 -1.25 -0.40
CA PRO A 209 -16.90 -1.74 0.17
C PRO A 209 -17.61 -0.63 0.96
N ASP A 210 -18.39 0.19 0.27
CA ASP A 210 -19.24 1.25 0.84
C ASP A 210 -20.56 0.67 1.36
N GLU A 211 -20.50 -0.35 2.22
CA GLU A 211 -21.69 -0.82 2.92
C GLU A 211 -22.01 0.15 4.08
N LYS A 212 -23.13 0.86 3.95
CA LYS A 212 -23.68 1.61 5.08
C LYS A 212 -24.27 0.64 6.07
N THR A 213 -23.61 0.50 7.22
CA THR A 213 -24.02 -0.42 8.28
C THR A 213 -24.98 0.22 9.29
N GLY A 214 -24.91 1.54 9.47
CA GLY A 214 -25.62 2.29 10.51
C GLY A 214 -25.08 1.99 11.91
N GLU A 215 -23.89 1.37 12.02
CA GLU A 215 -23.25 1.05 13.28
C GLU A 215 -22.65 2.29 13.94
N LYS A 216 -22.62 2.29 15.29
CA LYS A 216 -22.10 3.41 16.08
C LYS A 216 -21.24 2.92 17.24
N VAL A 217 -20.25 3.74 17.61
CA VAL A 217 -19.49 3.62 18.85
C VAL A 217 -19.73 4.89 19.65
N GLY A 218 -20.47 4.82 20.75
CA GLY A 218 -20.95 6.00 21.45
C GLY A 218 -21.79 6.91 20.52
N ASP A 219 -21.36 8.14 20.34
CA ASP A 219 -21.99 9.10 19.45
C ASP A 219 -21.43 9.08 18.02
N ILE A 220 -20.32 8.35 17.77
CA ILE A 220 -19.64 8.27 16.48
C ILE A 220 -20.39 7.33 15.54
N ASP A 221 -20.83 7.86 14.39
CA ASP A 221 -21.38 7.07 13.28
C ASP A 221 -20.24 6.51 12.45
N LEU A 222 -20.07 5.17 12.44
CA LEU A 222 -18.94 4.51 11.77
C LEU A 222 -18.95 4.73 10.24
N ASP A 223 -20.12 4.90 9.64
CA ASP A 223 -20.22 5.18 8.20
C ASP A 223 -19.68 6.57 7.84
N SER A 224 -19.61 7.50 8.81
CA SER A 224 -19.13 8.87 8.62
C SER A 224 -17.62 9.04 8.80
N ILE A 225 -16.91 8.03 9.32
CA ILE A 225 -15.47 8.08 9.54
C ILE A 225 -14.73 8.28 8.21
N PRO A 226 -13.72 9.16 8.13
CA PRO A 226 -12.87 9.25 6.94
C PRO A 226 -12.08 7.94 6.72
N MET A 227 -11.64 7.71 5.50
CA MET A 227 -10.70 6.61 5.22
C MET A 227 -9.27 7.06 5.51
N PRO A 228 -8.42 6.19 6.06
CA PRO A 228 -7.00 6.49 6.23
C PRO A 228 -6.28 6.63 4.87
N SER A 229 -5.02 7.07 4.89
CA SER A 229 -4.21 7.33 3.69
C SER A 229 -3.83 6.06 2.89
N GLY A 230 -4.02 4.87 3.44
CA GLY A 230 -3.95 3.58 2.77
C GLY A 230 -5.28 2.86 2.97
N GLU A 231 -5.70 2.05 2.00
CA GLU A 231 -6.96 1.33 2.13
C GLU A 231 -6.75 -0.17 1.95
N VAL A 232 -7.34 -0.96 2.83
CA VAL A 232 -7.49 -2.39 2.64
C VAL A 232 -8.89 -2.67 2.12
N TRP A 233 -8.96 -3.17 0.90
CA TRP A 233 -10.20 -3.67 0.33
C TRP A 233 -10.35 -5.16 0.57
N ASP A 234 -11.58 -5.63 0.66
CA ASP A 234 -11.81 -7.07 0.67
C ASP A 234 -11.32 -7.70 -0.63
N ALA A 235 -10.80 -8.91 -0.51
CA ALA A 235 -10.32 -9.63 -1.69
C ALA A 235 -11.45 -9.91 -2.68
N GLN A 236 -11.24 -9.53 -3.93
CA GLN A 236 -12.24 -9.61 -4.99
C GLN A 236 -11.65 -10.18 -6.28
N ASP A 237 -12.53 -10.68 -7.15
CA ASP A 237 -12.17 -11.15 -8.48
C ASP A 237 -11.93 -9.97 -9.46
N ASP A 238 -11.66 -10.29 -10.73
CA ASP A 238 -11.41 -9.26 -11.76
C ASP A 238 -12.70 -8.51 -12.18
N GLU A 239 -13.87 -8.96 -11.73
CA GLU A 239 -15.16 -8.29 -11.92
C GLU A 239 -15.59 -7.48 -10.68
N GLY A 240 -14.77 -7.43 -9.63
CA GLY A 240 -15.06 -6.73 -8.37
C GLY A 240 -16.04 -7.47 -7.45
N LYS A 241 -16.18 -8.78 -7.60
CA LYS A 241 -17.02 -9.59 -6.73
C LYS A 241 -16.20 -10.21 -5.61
N PRO A 242 -16.80 -10.39 -4.41
CA PRO A 242 -16.15 -11.12 -3.32
C PRO A 242 -15.70 -12.51 -3.76
N LEU A 243 -14.50 -12.92 -3.33
CA LEU A 243 -13.98 -14.25 -3.61
C LEU A 243 -14.78 -15.33 -2.90
N SER A 244 -14.91 -16.50 -3.53
CA SER A 244 -15.40 -17.71 -2.89
C SER A 244 -14.38 -18.27 -1.88
N GLU A 245 -14.82 -19.16 -0.96
CA GLU A 245 -13.93 -19.79 0.03
C GLU A 245 -12.74 -20.54 -0.61
N SER A 246 -12.93 -21.15 -1.78
CA SER A 246 -11.85 -21.81 -2.51
C SER A 246 -10.84 -20.82 -3.06
N GLU A 247 -11.29 -19.71 -3.63
CA GLU A 247 -10.42 -18.64 -4.16
C GLU A 247 -9.67 -17.92 -3.03
N ILE A 248 -10.31 -17.69 -1.89
CA ILE A 248 -9.66 -17.19 -0.67
C ILE A 248 -8.52 -18.12 -0.24
N THR A 249 -8.78 -19.44 -0.21
CA THR A 249 -7.77 -20.43 0.15
C THR A 249 -6.60 -20.46 -0.85
N GLU A 250 -6.87 -20.32 -2.14
CA GLU A 250 -5.86 -20.25 -3.19
C GLU A 250 -5.00 -18.98 -3.04
N LEU A 251 -5.64 -17.82 -2.83
CA LEU A 251 -4.95 -16.55 -2.61
C LEU A 251 -4.08 -16.58 -1.35
N GLN A 252 -4.57 -17.14 -0.25
CA GLN A 252 -3.76 -17.35 0.95
C GLN A 252 -2.51 -18.18 0.68
N GLN A 253 -2.65 -19.28 -0.07
CA GLN A 253 -1.51 -20.12 -0.44
C GLN A 253 -0.52 -19.38 -1.36
N GLU A 254 -1.01 -18.54 -2.26
CA GLU A 254 -0.17 -17.69 -3.12
C GLU A 254 0.62 -16.68 -2.29
N ILE A 255 -0.03 -15.96 -1.41
CA ILE A 255 0.61 -15.00 -0.48
C ILE A 255 1.68 -15.72 0.34
N GLN A 256 1.37 -16.86 0.95
CA GLN A 256 2.32 -17.63 1.77
C GLN A 256 3.53 -18.13 0.96
N ARG A 257 3.32 -18.53 -0.31
CA ARG A 257 4.43 -18.91 -1.20
C ARG A 257 5.31 -17.69 -1.53
N ALA A 258 4.71 -16.55 -1.83
CA ALA A 258 5.42 -15.31 -2.11
C ALA A 258 6.25 -14.85 -0.89
N VAL A 259 5.65 -14.86 0.31
CA VAL A 259 6.35 -14.57 1.58
C VAL A 259 7.51 -15.53 1.82
N SER A 260 7.30 -16.84 1.60
CA SER A 260 8.35 -17.84 1.74
C SER A 260 9.50 -17.66 0.75
N LEU A 261 9.20 -17.25 -0.48
CA LEU A 261 10.19 -16.92 -1.50
C LEU A 261 10.97 -15.65 -1.13
N ALA A 262 10.28 -14.61 -0.72
CA ALA A 262 10.86 -13.35 -0.26
C ALA A 262 11.87 -13.58 0.89
N ASP A 263 11.49 -14.37 1.89
CA ASP A 263 12.35 -14.77 3.02
C ASP A 263 13.61 -15.54 2.56
N LYS A 264 13.47 -16.46 1.61
CA LYS A 264 14.61 -17.21 1.05
C LYS A 264 15.56 -16.30 0.26
N LEU A 265 15.04 -15.39 -0.54
CA LEU A 265 15.83 -14.44 -1.32
C LEU A 265 16.64 -13.54 -0.40
N GLU A 266 16.00 -13.02 0.65
CA GLU A 266 16.65 -12.19 1.62
C GLU A 266 17.77 -12.90 2.38
N LYS A 267 17.51 -14.12 2.85
CA LYS A 267 18.53 -14.97 3.49
C LYS A 267 19.68 -15.32 2.55
N ALA A 268 19.41 -15.57 1.27
CA ALA A 268 20.44 -15.90 0.28
C ALA A 268 21.35 -14.71 -0.05
N MET A 269 20.82 -13.49 -0.05
CA MET A 269 21.59 -12.27 -0.31
C MET A 269 22.38 -11.78 0.90
N SER A 270 22.00 -12.21 2.10
CA SER A 270 22.65 -11.88 3.37
C SER A 270 23.90 -12.73 3.63
N CYS A 271 24.84 -12.76 2.69
CA CYS A 271 26.04 -13.61 2.78
C CYS A 271 26.99 -13.32 3.96
N ASP A 272 26.80 -12.25 4.73
CA ASP A 272 27.74 -11.79 5.76
C ASP A 272 27.22 -11.79 7.21
N GLY A 273 26.11 -12.44 7.50
CA GLY A 273 25.60 -12.55 8.89
C GLY A 273 25.24 -11.22 9.58
N THR A 274 25.35 -10.11 8.88
CA THR A 274 25.03 -8.75 9.38
C THR A 274 23.74 -8.18 8.79
N SER A 275 23.00 -8.96 8.01
CA SER A 275 21.75 -8.47 7.42
C SER A 275 20.68 -8.37 8.48
N SER A 276 20.26 -7.15 8.71
CA SER A 276 19.25 -6.77 9.70
C SER A 276 17.83 -7.23 9.34
N MET A 277 17.63 -7.90 8.21
CA MET A 277 16.30 -8.21 7.68
C MET A 277 15.87 -9.69 7.71
N GLY A 278 16.81 -10.65 7.68
CA GLY A 278 16.46 -12.08 7.79
C GLY A 278 15.69 -12.43 9.08
N GLY A 279 15.92 -11.67 10.17
CA GLY A 279 15.10 -11.75 11.38
C GLY A 279 13.74 -11.07 11.27
N ARG A 280 13.56 -10.14 10.34
CA ARG A 280 12.32 -9.33 10.20
C ARG A 280 11.22 -10.08 9.45
N MET A 281 11.55 -10.84 8.41
CA MET A 281 10.56 -11.69 7.73
C MET A 281 10.08 -12.84 8.63
N ASP A 282 10.94 -13.38 9.50
CA ASP A 282 10.52 -14.34 10.51
C ASP A 282 9.59 -13.70 11.57
N THR A 283 9.85 -12.45 11.96
CA THR A 283 8.97 -11.66 12.85
C THR A 283 7.61 -11.40 12.20
N LEU A 284 7.56 -11.14 10.89
CA LEU A 284 6.32 -10.99 10.13
C LEU A 284 5.46 -12.27 10.14
N LYS A 285 6.08 -13.45 10.17
CA LYS A 285 5.37 -14.74 10.28
C LYS A 285 4.81 -14.98 11.69
N GLU A 286 5.32 -14.27 12.68
CA GLU A 286 4.98 -14.47 14.10
C GLU A 286 3.90 -13.53 14.64
N VAL A 287 3.30 -12.65 13.86
CA VAL A 287 2.06 -11.99 14.25
C VAL A 287 0.96 -13.06 14.28
N LYS A 288 1.02 -13.90 15.30
CA LYS A 288 0.02 -14.93 15.56
C LYS A 288 -1.24 -14.21 16.00
N VAL A 289 -2.23 -14.26 15.14
CA VAL A 289 -3.61 -14.03 15.58
C VAL A 289 -3.87 -15.01 16.72
N ASP A 290 -4.10 -14.52 17.93
CA ASP A 290 -4.42 -15.42 19.06
C ASP A 290 -5.71 -16.15 18.70
N TRP A 291 -5.67 -17.49 18.67
CA TRP A 291 -6.84 -18.33 18.39
C TRP A 291 -8.03 -17.98 19.29
N LYS A 292 -7.79 -17.40 20.46
CA LYS A 292 -8.83 -16.91 21.37
C LYS A 292 -9.56 -15.71 20.80
N ASP A 293 -8.85 -14.84 20.07
CA ASP A 293 -9.44 -13.68 19.42
C ASP A 293 -10.33 -14.11 18.25
N GLN A 294 -9.89 -15.11 17.48
CA GLN A 294 -10.73 -15.73 16.45
C GLN A 294 -11.97 -16.42 17.04
N LEU A 295 -11.84 -17.08 18.18
CA LEU A 295 -12.96 -17.77 18.80
C LEU A 295 -14.01 -16.80 19.36
N ASN A 296 -13.59 -15.64 19.88
CA ASN A 296 -14.50 -14.61 20.38
C ASN A 296 -15.32 -13.95 19.26
N ASP A 297 -14.83 -13.96 18.02
CA ASP A 297 -15.55 -13.44 16.87
C ASP A 297 -16.64 -14.40 16.37
N PHE A 298 -16.62 -15.66 16.82
CA PHE A 298 -17.62 -16.68 16.47
C PHE A 298 -18.73 -16.86 17.53
N LEU A 299 -18.60 -16.26 18.72
CA LEU A 299 -19.55 -16.37 19.82
C LEU A 299 -20.40 -15.12 19.97
#